data_8cce356b24a8a2819001c96e88abd2be
#
_entry.id   8cce356b24a8a2819001c96e88abd2be
#
_cell.length_a   1.000
_cell.length_b   1.000
_cell.length_c   1.000
_cell.angle_alpha   90.00
_cell.angle_beta   90.00
_cell.angle_gamma   90.00
#
_symmetry.space_group_name_H-M   'P 1'
#
loop_
_entity.id
_entity.type
_entity.pdbx_description
1 polymer ?
#
loop_
_entity_poly.entity_id
_entity_poly.type
_entity_poly.pdbx_seq_one_letter_code
_entity_poly.pdbx_strand_id
1 'polypeptide(L)'
;MKKLFIFLLVPLTLLNAQRITINEDEAKVRFVFTDEDVEGTISDFQFTGSIDLSDMENADISGSVLMETLDTDNWFRDRHLRSKKYFNKKEHPRLYFKSNSVKGTHNDFVVRGDLTIKGIIKPVTFNFTKRPDRLVGSAIINSTDFDISIYDGRERNSVNIYINLPFRVE
;
A
#
# COMPACT_ATOMS: atom_id res chain seq x y z
N MET A 1 -28.01 -55.95 27.04
CA MET A 1 -27.45 -55.28 25.88
C MET A 1 -26.88 -53.93 26.36
N LYS A 2 -25.53 -53.82 26.47
CA LYS A 2 -24.84 -52.58 26.88
C LYS A 2 -24.64 -51.72 25.66
N LYS A 3 -25.26 -50.54 25.61
CA LYS A 3 -25.03 -49.56 24.54
C LYS A 3 -23.71 -48.85 24.82
N LEU A 4 -22.71 -49.06 23.96
CA LEU A 4 -21.41 -48.38 23.98
C LEU A 4 -21.61 -46.99 23.34
N PHE A 5 -21.54 -45.94 24.15
CA PHE A 5 -21.55 -44.55 23.66
C PHE A 5 -20.10 -44.17 23.29
N ILE A 6 -19.78 -44.14 21.99
CA ILE A 6 -18.51 -43.64 21.48
C ILE A 6 -18.59 -42.13 21.48
N PHE A 7 -17.89 -41.48 22.41
CA PHE A 7 -17.70 -40.03 22.43
C PHE A 7 -16.65 -39.67 21.37
N LEU A 8 -17.11 -39.13 20.24
CA LEU A 8 -16.22 -38.63 19.18
C LEU A 8 -15.59 -37.33 19.68
N LEU A 9 -14.34 -37.40 20.14
CA LEU A 9 -13.56 -36.23 20.53
C LEU A 9 -13.12 -35.51 19.26
N VAL A 10 -13.86 -34.49 18.83
CA VAL A 10 -13.43 -33.59 17.74
C VAL A 10 -12.31 -32.70 18.27
N PRO A 11 -11.08 -32.78 17.75
CA PRO A 11 -10.04 -31.87 18.18
C PRO A 11 -10.42 -30.44 17.78
N LEU A 12 -10.57 -29.57 18.78
CA LEU A 12 -10.76 -28.15 18.58
C LEU A 12 -9.39 -27.56 18.13
N THR A 13 -9.18 -27.45 16.83
CA THR A 13 -8.01 -26.74 16.29
C THR A 13 -8.19 -25.26 16.62
N LEU A 14 -7.41 -24.77 17.57
CA LEU A 14 -7.26 -23.33 17.82
C LEU A 14 -6.62 -22.73 16.58
N LEU A 15 -7.39 -22.03 15.75
CA LEU A 15 -6.84 -21.12 14.75
C LEU A 15 -6.16 -19.98 15.52
N ASN A 16 -4.83 -20.03 15.57
CA ASN A 16 -4.06 -18.93 16.10
C ASN A 16 -4.11 -17.79 15.06
N ALA A 17 -4.76 -16.69 15.40
CA ALA A 17 -4.68 -15.45 14.65
C ALA A 17 -3.20 -15.03 14.52
N GLN A 18 -2.75 -14.72 13.31
CA GLN A 18 -1.39 -14.22 13.05
C GLN A 18 -1.49 -12.74 12.66
N ARG A 19 -1.87 -11.93 13.62
CA ARG A 19 -1.93 -10.49 13.42
C ARG A 19 -0.53 -9.92 13.29
N ILE A 20 -0.41 -8.92 12.42
CA ILE A 20 0.83 -8.18 12.25
C ILE A 20 0.61 -6.71 12.54
N THR A 21 1.62 -6.10 13.15
CA THR A 21 1.69 -4.65 13.37
C THR A 21 2.75 -4.06 12.45
N ILE A 22 2.36 -3.09 11.62
CA ILE A 22 3.27 -2.40 10.69
C ILE A 22 4.18 -1.45 11.48
N ASN A 23 5.47 -1.48 11.18
CA ASN A 23 6.43 -0.49 11.67
C ASN A 23 6.39 0.73 10.73
N GLU A 24 5.58 1.72 11.09
CA GLU A 24 5.34 2.91 10.28
C GLU A 24 6.60 3.77 10.08
N ASP A 25 7.47 3.84 11.09
CA ASP A 25 8.71 4.63 11.05
C ASP A 25 9.70 4.12 10.00
N GLU A 26 9.66 2.81 9.73
CA GLU A 26 10.53 2.17 8.74
C GLU A 26 9.82 1.93 7.40
N ALA A 27 8.52 2.21 7.32
CA ALA A 27 7.75 2.04 6.09
C ALA A 27 8.20 3.05 5.03
N LYS A 28 8.33 2.60 3.78
CA LYS A 28 8.78 3.42 2.66
C LYS A 28 7.90 3.23 1.44
N VAL A 29 7.54 4.35 0.83
CA VAL A 29 6.91 4.40 -0.49
C VAL A 29 7.90 5.05 -1.45
N ARG A 30 8.31 4.31 -2.48
CA ARG A 30 9.16 4.78 -3.58
C ARG A 30 8.34 4.82 -4.85
N PHE A 31 8.58 5.81 -5.67
CA PHE A 31 8.00 5.91 -7.01
C PHE A 31 9.08 6.13 -8.07
N VAL A 32 8.81 5.67 -9.28
CA VAL A 32 9.71 5.82 -10.44
C VAL A 32 8.88 6.19 -11.66
N PHE A 33 9.17 7.32 -12.28
CA PHE A 33 8.71 7.64 -13.63
C PHE A 33 9.57 6.86 -14.63
N THR A 34 8.97 5.87 -15.28
CA THR A 34 9.70 4.84 -16.03
C THR A 34 10.43 5.36 -17.25
N ASP A 35 9.89 6.39 -17.88
CA ASP A 35 10.42 6.93 -19.15
C ASP A 35 11.60 7.88 -18.95
N GLU A 36 11.66 8.55 -17.79
CA GLU A 36 12.64 9.58 -17.50
C GLU A 36 13.65 9.17 -16.41
N ASP A 37 13.50 7.95 -15.88
CA ASP A 37 14.32 7.41 -14.79
C ASP A 37 14.40 8.34 -13.57
N VAL A 38 13.31 9.09 -13.33
CA VAL A 38 13.18 9.97 -12.19
C VAL A 38 12.51 9.21 -11.06
N GLU A 39 13.24 9.01 -9.99
CA GLU A 39 12.72 8.35 -8.78
C GLU A 39 12.63 9.31 -7.60
N GLY A 40 11.83 8.91 -6.64
CA GLY A 40 11.71 9.59 -5.36
C GLY A 40 11.03 8.72 -4.31
N THR A 41 10.99 9.27 -3.11
CA THR A 41 10.35 8.65 -1.95
C THR A 41 9.32 9.59 -1.33
N ILE A 42 8.34 9.00 -0.63
CA ILE A 42 7.42 9.73 0.24
C ILE A 42 7.36 8.94 1.55
N SER A 43 7.51 9.64 2.64
CA SER A 43 7.61 9.07 4.00
C SER A 43 6.43 9.50 4.88
N ASP A 44 6.59 9.40 6.21
CA ASP A 44 5.52 9.61 7.19
C ASP A 44 4.30 8.76 6.84
N PHE A 45 4.57 7.46 6.70
CA PHE A 45 3.54 6.46 6.43
C PHE A 45 2.68 6.27 7.67
N GLN A 46 1.37 6.22 7.48
CA GLN A 46 0.40 5.90 8.53
C GLN A 46 -0.46 4.73 8.03
N PHE A 47 -0.50 3.68 8.83
CA PHE A 47 -1.32 2.51 8.56
C PHE A 47 -2.63 2.61 9.32
N THR A 48 -3.76 2.45 8.63
CA THR A 48 -5.09 2.52 9.24
C THR A 48 -5.88 1.24 9.08
N GLY A 49 -5.24 0.20 8.55
CA GLY A 49 -5.83 -1.10 8.30
C GLY A 49 -5.63 -2.10 9.44
N SER A 50 -5.93 -3.36 9.15
CA SER A 50 -5.64 -4.51 10.01
C SER A 50 -5.32 -5.74 9.16
N ILE A 51 -4.30 -6.50 9.53
CA ILE A 51 -3.88 -7.68 8.78
C ILE A 51 -3.75 -8.86 9.74
N ASP A 52 -4.51 -9.91 9.44
CA ASP A 52 -4.33 -11.24 10.00
C ASP A 52 -3.85 -12.16 8.87
N LEU A 53 -2.63 -12.67 8.98
CA LEU A 53 -2.04 -13.54 7.97
C LEU A 53 -2.76 -14.88 7.83
N SER A 54 -3.55 -15.28 8.83
CA SER A 54 -4.41 -16.46 8.78
C SER A 54 -5.74 -16.21 8.06
N ASP A 55 -6.12 -14.93 7.86
CA ASP A 55 -7.38 -14.51 7.25
C ASP A 55 -7.19 -13.30 6.32
N MET A 56 -6.46 -13.53 5.23
CA MET A 56 -6.12 -12.48 4.28
C MET A 56 -7.31 -11.92 3.51
N GLU A 57 -8.40 -12.68 3.37
CA GLU A 57 -9.60 -12.19 2.65
C GLU A 57 -10.31 -11.07 3.41
N ASN A 58 -10.20 -11.06 4.73
CA ASN A 58 -10.74 -10.02 5.61
C ASN A 58 -9.69 -8.96 6.01
N ALA A 59 -8.48 -9.02 5.45
CA ALA A 59 -7.47 -8.00 5.71
C ALA A 59 -7.88 -6.63 5.13
N ASP A 60 -7.63 -5.57 5.89
CA ASP A 60 -7.68 -4.19 5.44
C ASP A 60 -6.25 -3.64 5.33
N ILE A 61 -5.85 -3.24 4.11
CA ILE A 61 -4.53 -2.67 3.84
C ILE A 61 -4.74 -1.24 3.38
N SER A 62 -4.97 -0.38 4.34
CA SER A 62 -5.23 1.05 4.13
C SER A 62 -4.17 1.89 4.82
N GLY A 63 -3.84 3.03 4.22
CA GLY A 63 -2.84 3.93 4.80
C GLY A 63 -2.66 5.22 4.00
N SER A 64 -1.73 6.03 4.47
CA SER A 64 -1.42 7.32 3.83
C SER A 64 0.04 7.69 3.97
N VAL A 65 0.51 8.63 3.12
CA VAL A 65 1.85 9.23 3.18
C VAL A 65 1.77 10.74 3.12
N LEU A 66 2.72 11.43 3.75
CA LEU A 66 2.73 12.89 3.87
C LEU A 66 3.46 13.55 2.70
N MET A 67 2.79 14.38 1.91
CA MET A 67 3.36 15.06 0.74
C MET A 67 4.50 16.03 1.04
N GLU A 68 4.61 16.52 2.28
CA GLU A 68 5.75 17.34 2.70
C GLU A 68 7.07 16.58 2.63
N THR A 69 7.04 15.25 2.78
CA THR A 69 8.22 14.38 2.80
C THR A 69 8.65 13.86 1.42
N LEU A 70 7.95 14.27 0.35
CA LEU A 70 8.35 13.91 -1.02
C LEU A 70 9.77 14.38 -1.26
N ASP A 71 10.62 13.47 -1.70
CA ASP A 71 12.04 13.69 -1.93
C ASP A 71 12.49 12.96 -3.21
N THR A 72 13.11 13.69 -4.12
CA THR A 72 13.67 13.19 -5.39
C THR A 72 15.15 13.51 -5.53
N ASP A 73 15.85 13.76 -4.42
CA ASP A 73 17.23 14.24 -4.38
C ASP A 73 17.45 15.56 -5.16
N ASN A 74 16.38 16.35 -5.34
CA ASN A 74 16.45 17.62 -6.03
C ASN A 74 15.44 18.62 -5.43
N TRP A 75 15.94 19.53 -4.60
CA TRP A 75 15.13 20.51 -3.88
C TRP A 75 14.20 21.36 -4.79
N PHE A 76 14.68 21.78 -5.98
CA PHE A 76 13.86 22.56 -6.91
C PHE A 76 12.71 21.73 -7.47
N ARG A 77 12.96 20.47 -7.84
CA ARG A 77 11.95 19.54 -8.33
C ARG A 77 10.94 19.23 -7.24
N ASP A 78 11.38 18.95 -6.03
CA ASP A 78 10.50 18.66 -4.89
C ASP A 78 9.56 19.82 -4.59
N ARG A 79 10.12 21.04 -4.51
CA ARG A 79 9.30 22.25 -4.31
C ARG A 79 8.28 22.43 -5.44
N HIS A 80 8.66 22.13 -6.68
CA HIS A 80 7.78 22.23 -7.84
C HIS A 80 6.66 21.19 -7.76
N LEU A 81 6.99 19.93 -7.49
CA LEU A 81 6.02 18.83 -7.35
C LEU A 81 5.02 19.09 -6.23
N ARG A 82 5.43 19.65 -5.11
CA ARG A 82 4.55 20.00 -3.99
C ARG A 82 3.64 21.20 -4.27
N SER A 83 3.86 21.95 -5.36
CA SER A 83 3.09 23.15 -5.71
C SER A 83 1.65 22.84 -6.10
N LYS A 84 0.80 23.92 -6.17
CA LYS A 84 -0.61 23.83 -6.57
C LYS A 84 -0.79 23.19 -7.96
N LYS A 85 0.16 23.40 -8.86
CA LYS A 85 0.09 22.85 -10.22
C LYS A 85 0.11 21.31 -10.23
N TYR A 86 0.88 20.69 -9.32
CA TYR A 86 1.05 19.24 -9.28
C TYR A 86 0.28 18.63 -8.10
N PHE A 87 0.95 18.29 -7.01
CA PHE A 87 0.32 17.59 -5.88
C PHE A 87 -0.51 18.49 -4.96
N ASN A 88 -0.34 19.81 -5.03
CA ASN A 88 -1.06 20.80 -4.22
C ASN A 88 -1.07 20.45 -2.72
N LYS A 89 0.15 20.25 -2.14
CA LYS A 89 0.31 19.79 -0.77
C LYS A 89 -0.43 20.64 0.26
N LYS A 90 -0.71 21.92 -0.05
CA LYS A 90 -1.40 22.83 0.87
C LYS A 90 -2.85 22.42 1.10
N GLU A 91 -3.53 21.96 0.05
CA GLU A 91 -4.92 21.51 0.12
C GLU A 91 -5.04 20.00 0.30
N HIS A 92 -4.02 19.26 -0.19
CA HIS A 92 -3.94 17.80 -0.13
C HIS A 92 -2.63 17.37 0.53
N PRO A 93 -2.50 17.49 1.85
CA PRO A 93 -1.23 17.24 2.55
C PRO A 93 -0.82 15.77 2.55
N ARG A 94 -1.76 14.83 2.34
CA ARG A 94 -1.49 13.40 2.32
C ARG A 94 -2.09 12.74 1.08
N LEU A 95 -1.43 11.67 0.62
CA LEU A 95 -1.98 10.71 -0.33
C LEU A 95 -2.57 9.55 0.47
N TYR A 96 -3.71 9.03 0.04
CA TYR A 96 -4.41 7.96 0.75
C TYR A 96 -4.63 6.76 -0.16
N PHE A 97 -4.51 5.59 0.41
CA PHE A 97 -4.98 4.35 -0.20
C PHE A 97 -5.92 3.63 0.76
N LYS A 98 -7.07 3.19 0.24
CA LYS A 98 -8.05 2.39 0.98
C LYS A 98 -8.32 1.11 0.21
N SER A 99 -8.04 -0.03 0.83
CA SER A 99 -8.34 -1.32 0.23
C SER A 99 -9.85 -1.58 0.15
N ASN A 100 -10.27 -2.21 -0.93
CA ASN A 100 -11.65 -2.67 -1.14
C ASN A 100 -11.72 -4.20 -1.13
N SER A 101 -10.63 -4.88 -1.47
CA SER A 101 -10.52 -6.34 -1.40
C SER A 101 -9.08 -6.79 -1.39
N VAL A 102 -8.82 -7.89 -0.69
CA VAL A 102 -7.57 -8.63 -0.70
C VAL A 102 -7.85 -10.03 -1.19
N LYS A 103 -7.05 -10.55 -2.13
CA LYS A 103 -7.19 -11.89 -2.69
C LYS A 103 -5.83 -12.56 -2.88
N GLY A 104 -5.74 -13.83 -2.53
CA GLY A 104 -4.52 -14.60 -2.67
C GLY A 104 -4.19 -15.40 -1.43
N THR A 105 -2.91 -15.69 -1.23
CA THR A 105 -2.39 -16.40 -0.06
C THR A 105 -1.74 -15.43 0.91
N HIS A 106 -1.35 -15.89 2.11
CA HIS A 106 -0.58 -15.06 3.04
C HIS A 106 0.82 -14.68 2.52
N ASN A 107 1.35 -15.37 1.49
CA ASN A 107 2.66 -15.06 0.91
C ASN A 107 2.57 -14.13 -0.29
N ASP A 108 1.60 -14.38 -1.18
CA ASP A 108 1.41 -13.60 -2.40
C ASP A 108 -0.07 -13.25 -2.54
N PHE A 109 -0.37 -11.98 -2.55
CA PHE A 109 -1.75 -11.49 -2.59
C PHE A 109 -1.87 -10.19 -3.40
N VAL A 110 -3.06 -9.95 -3.86
CA VAL A 110 -3.45 -8.78 -4.65
C VAL A 110 -4.41 -7.95 -3.83
N VAL A 111 -4.10 -6.66 -3.68
CA VAL A 111 -4.94 -5.68 -3.00
C VAL A 111 -5.53 -4.74 -4.03
N ARG A 112 -6.84 -4.72 -4.15
CA ARG A 112 -7.55 -3.71 -4.95
C ARG A 112 -8.14 -2.67 -4.02
N GLY A 113 -8.00 -1.41 -4.39
CA GLY A 113 -8.48 -0.30 -3.58
C GLY A 113 -8.50 1.01 -4.34
N ASP A 114 -8.83 2.06 -3.62
CA ASP A 114 -8.95 3.41 -4.11
C ASP A 114 -7.75 4.24 -3.67
N LEU A 115 -6.98 4.73 -4.64
CA LEU A 115 -5.88 5.67 -4.42
C LEU A 115 -6.38 7.10 -4.60
N THR A 116 -6.14 7.93 -3.60
CA THR A 116 -6.50 9.35 -3.62
C THR A 116 -5.25 10.20 -3.72
N ILE A 117 -5.11 10.92 -4.83
CA ILE A 117 -4.05 11.90 -5.07
C ILE A 117 -4.70 13.21 -5.48
N LYS A 118 -4.31 14.33 -4.87
CA LYS A 118 -4.83 15.68 -5.20
C LYS A 118 -6.36 15.74 -5.13
N GLY A 119 -6.99 14.96 -4.25
CA GLY A 119 -8.44 14.85 -4.10
C GLY A 119 -9.14 14.02 -5.19
N ILE A 120 -8.41 13.51 -6.17
CA ILE A 120 -8.94 12.63 -7.22
C ILE A 120 -8.78 11.18 -6.78
N ILE A 121 -9.86 10.41 -6.90
CA ILE A 121 -9.91 9.00 -6.49
C ILE A 121 -9.89 8.11 -7.74
N LYS A 122 -8.98 7.14 -7.77
CA LYS A 122 -8.89 6.14 -8.84
C LYS A 122 -8.66 4.75 -8.28
N PRO A 123 -9.27 3.72 -8.88
CA PRO A 123 -9.00 2.34 -8.52
C PRO A 123 -7.56 1.95 -8.90
N VAL A 124 -6.86 1.31 -7.98
CA VAL A 124 -5.50 0.81 -8.18
C VAL A 124 -5.41 -0.61 -7.66
N THR A 125 -4.55 -1.40 -8.29
CA THR A 125 -4.25 -2.77 -7.88
C THR A 125 -2.78 -2.86 -7.49
N PHE A 126 -2.52 -3.25 -6.24
CA PHE A 126 -1.20 -3.58 -5.75
C PHE A 126 -1.00 -5.09 -5.72
N ASN A 127 0.16 -5.55 -6.17
CA ASN A 127 0.63 -6.91 -5.97
C ASN A 127 1.59 -6.93 -4.80
N PHE A 128 1.30 -7.74 -3.79
CA PHE A 128 2.10 -7.87 -2.59
C PHE A 128 2.73 -9.25 -2.46
N THR A 129 3.97 -9.28 -2.00
CA THR A 129 4.67 -10.49 -1.54
C THR A 129 5.09 -10.29 -0.09
N LYS A 130 4.76 -11.26 0.77
CA LYS A 130 5.25 -11.32 2.14
C LYS A 130 6.69 -11.84 2.16
N ARG A 131 7.56 -11.12 2.85
CA ARG A 131 8.90 -11.54 3.25
C ARG A 131 8.90 -11.87 4.75
N PRO A 132 9.97 -12.44 5.31
CA PRO A 132 9.99 -12.82 6.72
C PRO A 132 9.63 -11.71 7.69
N ASP A 133 10.01 -10.46 7.38
CA ASP A 133 9.90 -9.28 8.25
C ASP A 133 9.16 -8.09 7.62
N ARG A 134 8.65 -8.23 6.39
CA ARG A 134 8.00 -7.13 5.66
C ARG A 134 7.02 -7.58 4.60
N LEU A 135 6.10 -6.69 4.24
CA LEU A 135 5.30 -6.80 3.02
C LEU A 135 5.92 -5.90 1.95
N VAL A 136 6.12 -6.44 0.76
CA VAL A 136 6.62 -5.68 -0.40
C VAL A 136 5.51 -5.62 -1.44
N GLY A 137 5.08 -4.41 -1.75
CA GLY A 137 3.99 -4.16 -2.70
C GLY A 137 4.47 -3.39 -3.93
N SER A 138 3.81 -3.60 -5.07
CA SER A 138 4.02 -2.80 -6.27
C SER A 138 2.73 -2.56 -7.05
N ALA A 139 2.66 -1.39 -7.69
CA ALA A 139 1.59 -1.02 -8.62
C ALA A 139 2.14 -0.14 -9.73
N ILE A 140 1.39 -0.04 -10.82
CA ILE A 140 1.65 0.91 -11.90
C ILE A 140 0.42 1.82 -12.00
N ILE A 141 0.67 3.12 -12.01
CA ILE A 141 -0.37 4.14 -12.25
C ILE A 141 0.07 5.07 -13.37
N ASN A 142 -0.84 5.92 -13.81
CA ASN A 142 -0.48 7.05 -14.66
C ASN A 142 -0.85 8.35 -13.92
N SER A 143 0.11 9.25 -13.75
CA SER A 143 -0.10 10.48 -12.97
C SER A 143 -1.13 11.42 -13.60
N THR A 144 -1.35 11.32 -14.92
CA THR A 144 -2.39 12.12 -15.61
C THR A 144 -3.80 11.74 -15.20
N ASP A 145 -4.02 10.53 -14.67
CA ASP A 145 -5.32 10.12 -14.12
C ASP A 145 -5.71 10.91 -12.86
N PHE A 146 -4.72 11.56 -12.24
CA PHE A 146 -4.85 12.41 -11.07
C PHE A 146 -4.63 13.91 -11.39
N ASP A 147 -4.78 14.29 -12.66
CA ASP A 147 -4.56 15.66 -13.12
C ASP A 147 -3.13 16.17 -12.81
N ILE A 148 -2.15 15.29 -12.98
CA ILE A 148 -0.72 15.59 -12.81
C ILE A 148 0.02 15.19 -14.08
N SER A 149 0.25 16.15 -14.96
CA SER A 149 1.09 15.97 -16.16
C SER A 149 2.46 16.61 -15.91
N ILE A 150 3.49 15.78 -15.80
CA ILE A 150 4.88 16.22 -15.60
C ILE A 150 5.55 16.34 -16.95
N TYR A 151 5.28 15.38 -17.83
CA TYR A 151 5.84 15.31 -19.18
C TYR A 151 4.73 15.38 -20.23
N ASP A 152 5.08 15.79 -21.45
CA ASP A 152 4.15 15.75 -22.57
C ASP A 152 3.91 14.29 -23.01
N GLY A 153 2.64 13.96 -23.27
CA GLY A 153 2.21 12.61 -23.60
C GLY A 153 1.89 11.76 -22.37
N ARG A 154 0.81 10.96 -22.46
CA ARG A 154 0.35 10.12 -21.37
C ARG A 154 1.34 9.02 -21.02
N GLU A 155 1.97 8.43 -22.02
CA GLU A 155 2.93 7.34 -21.90
C GLU A 155 4.11 7.69 -20.99
N ARG A 156 4.59 8.93 -21.07
CA ARG A 156 5.72 9.46 -20.27
C ARG A 156 5.36 9.76 -18.81
N ASN A 157 4.09 9.66 -18.47
CA ASN A 157 3.56 9.89 -17.12
C ASN A 157 3.20 8.58 -16.39
N SER A 158 3.73 7.45 -16.86
CA SER A 158 3.64 6.15 -16.19
C SER A 158 4.57 6.10 -14.98
N VAL A 159 4.03 5.65 -13.83
CA VAL A 159 4.72 5.64 -12.55
C VAL A 159 4.64 4.26 -11.93
N ASN A 160 5.77 3.65 -11.67
CA ASN A 160 5.87 2.47 -10.82
C ASN A 160 5.91 2.91 -9.35
N ILE A 161 5.04 2.32 -8.54
CA ILE A 161 5.00 2.52 -7.09
C ILE A 161 5.52 1.24 -6.43
N TYR A 162 6.41 1.40 -5.46
CA TYR A 162 6.93 0.33 -4.63
C TYR A 162 6.70 0.67 -3.16
N ILE A 163 6.11 -0.28 -2.43
CA ILE A 163 5.78 -0.13 -1.01
C ILE A 163 6.58 -1.19 -0.24
N ASN A 164 7.23 -0.76 0.82
CA ASN A 164 7.94 -1.62 1.76
C ASN A 164 7.39 -1.37 3.16
N LEU A 165 6.71 -2.35 3.74
CA LEU A 165 6.05 -2.27 5.05
C LEU A 165 6.69 -3.31 6.00
N PRO A 166 7.72 -2.95 6.77
CA PRO A 166 8.22 -3.81 7.84
C PRO A 166 7.14 -4.06 8.88
N PHE A 167 7.09 -5.28 9.43
CA PHE A 167 6.08 -5.65 10.42
C PHE A 167 6.65 -6.53 11.53
N ARG A 168 5.88 -6.63 12.62
CA ARG A 168 6.07 -7.61 13.68
C ARG A 168 4.81 -8.48 13.79
N VAL A 169 5.00 -9.75 14.12
CA VAL A 169 3.89 -10.66 14.45
C VAL A 169 3.57 -10.47 15.93
N GLU A 170 2.29 -10.33 16.26
CA GLU A 170 1.79 -10.20 17.63
C GLU A 170 1.76 -11.54 18.35
#